data_848d0cdb2d8760d51acf48a106263303
#
_entry.id   848d0cdb2d8760d51acf48a106263303
#
_cell.length_a   1.000
_cell.length_b   1.000
_cell.length_c   1.000
_cell.angle_alpha   90.00
_cell.angle_beta   90.00
_cell.angle_gamma   90.00
#
_symmetry.space_group_name_H-M   'P 1'
#
loop_
_entity.id
_entity.type
_entity.pdbx_description
1 polymer ?
#
loop_
_entity_poly.entity_id
_entity_poly.type
_entity_poly.pdbx_seq_one_letter_code
_entity_poly.pdbx_strand_id
1 'polypeptide(L)'
;TELTLKKLTQSLITGVGLLALFGCAPSGQQSAEPAPTLSLERIYTDKEFNSERAPYFRWLDDGSGYTVLEARSKNTQQTDDDSHGVTGNDIVFYQPDGSGRKVLITVEQLTPEGADDALSIENYQWSEDGKWALIFTNGQKVWRHRTRGDYWVLNLESDSLYQLGGETPKETSLMFAKFSPDSQKVAYVQDNNIYVETLGSKNVTALTTDGSDTIINGNFDWVYEEEFSITDGFRWSPNSKAIAYWQLDQSGVEYFTMINNTDSLYP
;
A
#
# COMPACT_ATOMS: atom_id res chain seq x y z
N THR A 1 23.99 42.82 -33.42
CA THR A 1 23.77 44.15 -33.96
C THR A 1 22.42 44.63 -33.48
N GLU A 2 22.30 45.58 -32.79
CA GLU A 2 22.53 46.89 -32.37
C GLU A 2 21.66 47.31 -31.18
N LEU A 3 22.33 47.85 -30.21
CA LEU A 3 21.77 48.65 -29.09
C LEU A 3 21.07 49.91 -29.63
N THR A 4 20.00 50.35 -28.96
CA THR A 4 19.68 51.79 -28.95
C THR A 4 19.20 52.23 -27.56
N LEU A 5 20.06 53.00 -26.95
CA LEU A 5 19.90 53.87 -25.75
C LEU A 5 19.11 55.13 -26.14
N LYS A 6 18.13 55.58 -25.37
CA LYS A 6 17.65 56.99 -25.39
C LYS A 6 17.27 57.42 -23.96
N LYS A 7 18.15 58.15 -23.41
CA LYS A 7 18.29 59.52 -22.90
C LYS A 7 17.13 60.14 -22.12
N LEU A 8 17.55 60.52 -20.89
CA LEU A 8 16.98 61.48 -19.95
C LEU A 8 16.49 62.77 -20.60
N THR A 9 15.45 63.36 -20.03
CA THR A 9 15.34 64.82 -19.89
C THR A 9 14.73 65.15 -18.52
N GLN A 10 15.50 65.91 -17.75
CA GLN A 10 15.12 66.64 -16.55
C GLN A 10 14.18 67.78 -16.92
N SER A 11 13.19 68.04 -16.04
CA SER A 11 12.61 69.39 -15.98
C SER A 11 12.37 69.74 -14.51
N LEU A 12 13.09 70.67 -14.03
CA LEU A 12 12.96 71.42 -12.79
C LEU A 12 11.75 72.35 -12.90
N ILE A 13 10.79 72.31 -11.95
CA ILE A 13 9.93 73.45 -11.67
C ILE A 13 9.87 73.61 -10.16
N THR A 14 10.38 74.77 -9.71
CA THR A 14 10.28 75.36 -8.38
C THR A 14 8.86 75.79 -8.10
N GLY A 15 8.33 75.53 -6.88
CA GLY A 15 7.04 76.09 -6.44
C GLY A 15 6.85 75.94 -4.94
N VAL A 16 7.27 76.93 -4.22
CA VAL A 16 6.72 77.56 -2.99
C VAL A 16 5.84 76.75 -2.07
N GLY A 17 6.28 76.71 -0.82
CA GLY A 17 5.72 75.99 0.33
C GLY A 17 4.29 76.33 0.76
N LEU A 18 3.69 75.32 1.34
CA LEU A 18 2.60 75.44 2.28
C LEU A 18 2.85 74.44 3.41
N LEU A 19 3.26 74.95 4.58
CA LEU A 19 3.30 74.13 5.82
C LEU A 19 1.88 73.78 6.21
N ALA A 20 1.47 72.56 5.97
CA ALA A 20 0.30 71.99 6.60
C ALA A 20 0.77 71.15 7.79
N LEU A 21 0.47 71.64 8.99
CA LEU A 21 0.59 70.88 10.24
C LEU A 21 -0.42 69.71 10.20
N PHE A 22 0.03 68.54 9.74
CA PHE A 22 -0.72 67.29 9.99
C PHE A 22 -0.38 66.80 11.40
N GLY A 23 -1.34 66.99 12.31
CA GLY A 23 -1.31 66.34 13.61
C GLY A 23 -1.18 64.83 13.44
N CYS A 24 -0.19 64.23 14.11
CA CYS A 24 -0.13 62.81 14.29
C CYS A 24 -1.39 62.34 15.02
N ALA A 25 -2.33 61.78 14.27
CA ALA A 25 -3.33 60.90 14.88
C ALA A 25 -2.60 59.64 15.41
N PRO A 26 -2.84 59.20 16.63
CA PRO A 26 -2.31 57.94 17.10
C PRO A 26 -2.79 56.85 16.15
N SER A 27 -1.90 56.20 15.45
CA SER A 27 -2.18 54.95 14.74
C SER A 27 -2.77 54.00 15.76
N GLY A 28 -4.06 53.69 15.63
CA GLY A 28 -4.70 52.67 16.43
C GLY A 28 -3.86 51.40 16.30
N GLN A 29 -3.31 50.97 17.40
CA GLN A 29 -2.78 49.62 17.51
C GLN A 29 -3.94 48.69 17.19
N GLN A 30 -3.98 48.13 15.99
CA GLN A 30 -4.70 46.90 15.76
C GLN A 30 -4.13 45.89 16.75
N SER A 31 -4.87 45.62 17.80
CA SER A 31 -4.61 44.51 18.69
C SER A 31 -4.59 43.28 17.78
N ALA A 32 -3.38 42.72 17.54
CA ALA A 32 -3.26 41.44 16.88
C ALA A 32 -4.17 40.48 17.67
N GLU A 33 -5.14 39.89 17.00
CA GLU A 33 -5.89 38.77 17.62
C GLU A 33 -4.90 37.78 18.21
N PRO A 34 -5.11 37.38 19.49
CA PRO A 34 -4.20 36.38 20.09
C PRO A 34 -4.18 35.16 19.20
N ALA A 35 -2.98 34.72 18.83
CA ALA A 35 -2.80 33.52 18.04
C ALA A 35 -3.64 32.39 18.67
N PRO A 36 -4.39 31.63 17.87
CA PRO A 36 -5.32 30.63 18.41
C PRO A 36 -4.55 29.62 19.26
N THR A 37 -4.91 29.53 20.53
CA THR A 37 -4.24 28.64 21.50
C THR A 37 -4.49 27.20 21.11
N LEU A 38 -3.44 26.34 21.16
CA LEU A 38 -3.56 24.92 21.06
C LEU A 38 -4.48 24.37 22.14
N SER A 39 -5.48 23.58 21.76
CA SER A 39 -6.36 22.88 22.70
C SER A 39 -6.43 21.39 22.36
N LEU A 40 -6.78 20.57 23.35
CA LEU A 40 -6.98 19.13 23.15
C LEU A 40 -8.08 18.87 22.12
N GLU A 41 -9.11 19.72 22.11
CA GLU A 41 -10.21 19.62 21.15
C GLU A 41 -9.74 19.80 19.71
N ARG A 42 -8.96 20.84 19.43
CA ARG A 42 -8.39 21.09 18.11
C ARG A 42 -7.46 19.98 17.64
N ILE A 43 -6.69 19.36 18.57
CA ILE A 43 -5.74 18.29 18.23
C ILE A 43 -6.46 16.95 18.01
N TYR A 44 -7.34 16.54 18.93
CA TYR A 44 -7.88 15.19 18.96
C TYR A 44 -9.30 15.07 18.40
N THR A 45 -10.16 16.05 18.61
CA THR A 45 -11.54 16.03 18.17
C THR A 45 -11.67 16.57 16.76
N ASP A 46 -11.19 17.79 16.54
CA ASP A 46 -11.30 18.48 15.25
C ASP A 46 -10.25 18.00 14.24
N LYS A 47 -9.19 17.36 14.74
CA LYS A 47 -8.08 16.86 13.93
C LYS A 47 -7.46 17.93 13.03
N GLU A 48 -7.49 19.19 13.47
CA GLU A 48 -7.08 20.37 12.69
C GLU A 48 -5.63 20.27 12.18
N PHE A 49 -4.77 19.54 12.89
CA PHE A 49 -3.36 19.39 12.57
C PHE A 49 -3.03 18.06 11.86
N ASN A 50 -4.04 17.29 11.46
CA ASN A 50 -3.80 16.10 10.66
C ASN A 50 -3.29 16.52 9.29
N SER A 51 -2.10 16.06 8.94
CA SER A 51 -1.60 16.22 7.59
C SER A 51 -2.37 15.32 6.62
N GLU A 52 -2.60 15.79 5.42
CA GLU A 52 -3.02 14.93 4.31
C GLU A 52 -1.92 13.87 4.09
N ARG A 53 -2.33 12.61 4.06
CA ARG A 53 -1.40 11.52 3.74
C ARG A 53 -1.39 11.35 2.23
N ALA A 54 -0.20 11.24 1.66
CA ALA A 54 -0.08 10.78 0.29
C ALA A 54 -0.75 9.40 0.16
N PRO A 55 -1.54 9.14 -0.89
CA PRO A 55 -2.09 7.82 -1.13
C PRO A 55 -0.94 6.81 -1.24
N TYR A 56 -1.20 5.57 -0.85
CA TYR A 56 -0.25 4.49 -1.12
C TYR A 56 -0.14 4.34 -2.64
N PHE A 57 1.06 4.51 -3.18
CA PHE A 57 1.35 4.39 -4.60
C PHE A 57 2.46 3.39 -4.85
N ARG A 58 2.43 2.75 -6.01
CA ARG A 58 3.45 1.80 -6.46
C ARG A 58 3.90 2.15 -7.86
N TRP A 59 5.20 2.39 -8.03
CA TRP A 59 5.80 2.55 -9.34
C TRP A 59 5.74 1.24 -10.13
N LEU A 60 5.52 1.35 -11.42
CA LEU A 60 5.72 0.24 -12.34
C LEU A 60 7.22 0.06 -12.61
N ASP A 61 7.65 -1.19 -12.80
CA ASP A 61 9.08 -1.53 -12.94
C ASP A 61 9.73 -0.90 -14.18
N ASP A 62 8.93 -0.64 -15.23
CA ASP A 62 9.36 0.03 -16.46
C ASP A 62 9.45 1.56 -16.32
N GLY A 63 9.06 2.12 -15.18
CA GLY A 63 9.05 3.57 -14.93
C GLY A 63 8.00 4.35 -15.73
N SER A 64 7.08 3.70 -16.42
CA SER A 64 6.06 4.36 -17.25
C SER A 64 5.03 5.14 -16.43
N GLY A 65 4.91 4.83 -15.14
CA GLY A 65 3.98 5.48 -14.23
C GLY A 65 3.89 4.77 -12.89
N TYR A 66 2.83 5.08 -12.17
CA TYR A 66 2.54 4.47 -10.88
C TYR A 66 1.07 4.09 -10.75
N THR A 67 0.78 3.20 -9.84
CA THR A 67 -0.59 2.81 -9.51
C THR A 67 -0.95 3.23 -8.10
N VAL A 68 -2.23 3.53 -7.88
CA VAL A 68 -2.84 3.86 -6.59
C VAL A 68 -4.11 3.06 -6.38
N LEU A 69 -4.52 2.93 -5.12
CA LEU A 69 -5.84 2.42 -4.76
C LEU A 69 -6.79 3.61 -4.63
N GLU A 70 -7.82 3.65 -5.45
CA GLU A 70 -8.88 4.67 -5.40
C GLU A 70 -10.19 4.06 -4.95
N ALA A 71 -10.75 4.64 -3.86
CA ALA A 71 -12.09 4.27 -3.44
C ALA A 71 -13.10 4.59 -4.54
N ARG A 72 -13.95 3.63 -4.88
CA ARG A 72 -15.00 3.85 -5.86
C ARG A 72 -15.97 4.90 -5.31
N SER A 73 -16.06 6.05 -5.97
CA SER A 73 -17.06 7.06 -5.66
C SER A 73 -18.43 6.52 -6.06
N LYS A 74 -19.36 6.44 -5.12
CA LYS A 74 -20.77 6.24 -5.45
C LYS A 74 -21.20 7.44 -6.31
N ASN A 75 -21.40 7.19 -7.60
CA ASN A 75 -21.80 8.23 -8.54
C ASN A 75 -23.19 8.73 -8.11
N THR A 76 -23.26 9.94 -7.58
CA THR A 76 -24.48 10.60 -7.08
C THR A 76 -25.46 10.99 -8.22
N GLN A 77 -25.25 10.52 -9.45
CA GLN A 77 -26.08 10.83 -10.62
C GLN A 77 -26.72 9.60 -11.27
N GLN A 78 -26.79 8.46 -10.59
CA GLN A 78 -27.58 7.34 -11.09
C GLN A 78 -28.88 7.24 -10.30
N THR A 79 -29.97 7.47 -11.01
CA THR A 79 -31.36 7.40 -10.58
C THR A 79 -31.69 6.13 -9.82
N ASP A 80 -32.53 6.29 -8.78
CA ASP A 80 -33.16 5.28 -7.96
C ASP A 80 -33.62 4.04 -8.76
N ASP A 81 -32.75 3.02 -8.86
CA ASP A 81 -33.18 1.64 -8.95
C ASP A 81 -31.98 0.70 -8.74
N ASP A 82 -32.07 -0.15 -7.72
CA ASP A 82 -31.32 -1.40 -7.45
C ASP A 82 -29.78 -1.43 -7.65
N SER A 83 -29.02 -0.44 -7.25
CA SER A 83 -27.57 -0.63 -7.17
C SER A 83 -27.09 -0.81 -5.73
N HIS A 84 -27.02 -2.04 -5.26
CA HIS A 84 -26.06 -2.45 -4.24
C HIS A 84 -24.67 -2.32 -4.88
N GLY A 85 -24.15 -1.08 -4.93
CA GLY A 85 -22.82 -0.84 -5.49
C GLY A 85 -21.77 -1.55 -4.62
N VAL A 86 -21.04 -2.47 -5.22
CA VAL A 86 -19.91 -3.16 -4.59
C VAL A 86 -18.95 -2.12 -3.99
N THR A 87 -18.60 -2.33 -2.72
CA THR A 87 -17.67 -1.44 -1.99
C THR A 87 -16.24 -1.94 -2.19
N GLY A 88 -15.30 -1.03 -2.42
CA GLY A 88 -13.90 -1.40 -2.58
C GLY A 88 -13.06 -0.33 -3.26
N ASN A 89 -11.86 -0.70 -3.67
CA ASN A 89 -10.94 0.18 -4.37
C ASN A 89 -10.62 -0.37 -5.75
N ASP A 90 -10.62 0.52 -6.74
CA ASP A 90 -10.01 0.27 -8.05
C ASP A 90 -8.48 0.38 -7.94
N ILE A 91 -7.75 -0.36 -8.78
CA ILE A 91 -6.32 -0.12 -9.01
C ILE A 91 -6.19 0.77 -10.23
N VAL A 92 -5.69 1.98 -10.02
CA VAL A 92 -5.67 3.04 -11.04
C VAL A 92 -4.24 3.45 -11.34
N PHE A 93 -3.93 3.54 -12.63
CA PHE A 93 -2.64 4.00 -13.16
C PHE A 93 -2.65 5.50 -13.38
N TYR A 94 -1.47 6.11 -13.17
CA TYR A 94 -1.14 7.48 -13.52
C TYR A 94 0.25 7.56 -14.15
N GLN A 95 0.43 8.51 -15.07
CA GLN A 95 1.75 8.89 -15.57
C GLN A 95 2.58 9.56 -14.46
N PRO A 96 3.92 9.67 -14.60
CA PRO A 96 4.77 10.26 -13.57
C PRO A 96 4.41 11.69 -13.18
N ASP A 97 3.77 12.46 -14.07
CA ASP A 97 3.31 13.83 -13.83
C ASP A 97 1.91 13.91 -13.20
N GLY A 98 1.30 12.77 -12.88
CA GLY A 98 -0.05 12.67 -12.33
C GLY A 98 -1.18 12.74 -13.36
N SER A 99 -0.87 12.82 -14.64
CA SER A 99 -1.86 12.76 -15.72
C SER A 99 -2.17 11.33 -16.17
N GLY A 100 -3.01 11.16 -17.18
CA GLY A 100 -3.23 9.88 -17.85
C GLY A 100 -3.95 8.84 -17.00
N ARG A 101 -4.84 9.26 -16.08
CA ARG A 101 -5.63 8.35 -15.23
C ARG A 101 -6.28 7.23 -16.06
N LYS A 102 -6.00 5.98 -15.68
CA LYS A 102 -6.57 4.78 -16.30
C LYS A 102 -6.84 3.73 -15.23
N VAL A 103 -8.09 3.26 -15.15
CA VAL A 103 -8.42 2.10 -14.30
C VAL A 103 -7.80 0.85 -14.93
N LEU A 104 -6.96 0.14 -14.17
CA LEU A 104 -6.33 -1.12 -14.60
C LEU A 104 -7.11 -2.32 -14.11
N ILE A 105 -7.60 -2.28 -12.88
CA ILE A 105 -8.43 -3.33 -12.28
C ILE A 105 -9.57 -2.65 -11.55
N THR A 106 -10.78 -3.09 -11.82
CA THR A 106 -12.00 -2.55 -11.21
C THR A 106 -12.39 -3.33 -9.95
N VAL A 107 -13.20 -2.71 -9.13
CA VAL A 107 -13.81 -3.33 -7.94
C VAL A 107 -14.54 -4.63 -8.28
N GLU A 108 -15.26 -4.67 -9.43
CA GLU A 108 -16.00 -5.85 -9.87
C GLU A 108 -15.06 -7.03 -10.16
N GLN A 109 -13.93 -6.77 -10.83
CA GLN A 109 -12.91 -7.81 -11.08
C GLN A 109 -12.27 -8.34 -9.78
N LEU A 110 -12.31 -7.54 -8.71
CA LEU A 110 -11.78 -7.90 -7.39
C LEU A 110 -12.85 -8.46 -6.45
N THR A 111 -14.07 -8.68 -6.93
CA THR A 111 -15.16 -9.25 -6.13
C THR A 111 -15.22 -10.76 -6.38
N PRO A 112 -14.94 -11.60 -5.36
CA PRO A 112 -15.06 -13.05 -5.49
C PRO A 112 -16.49 -13.46 -5.84
N GLU A 113 -16.64 -14.56 -6.57
CA GLU A 113 -17.94 -15.09 -6.91
C GLU A 113 -18.78 -15.37 -5.65
N GLY A 114 -19.97 -14.80 -5.59
CA GLY A 114 -20.89 -14.93 -4.46
C GLY A 114 -20.59 -14.04 -3.26
N ALA A 115 -19.60 -13.15 -3.36
CA ALA A 115 -19.32 -12.14 -2.34
C ALA A 115 -20.08 -10.83 -2.63
N ASP A 116 -20.51 -10.14 -1.56
CA ASP A 116 -21.17 -8.83 -1.66
C ASP A 116 -20.17 -7.68 -1.82
N ASP A 117 -18.95 -7.85 -1.34
CA ASP A 117 -17.89 -6.84 -1.35
C ASP A 117 -16.63 -7.33 -2.05
N ALA A 118 -15.88 -6.38 -2.62
CA ALA A 118 -14.58 -6.67 -3.21
C ALA A 118 -13.52 -6.96 -2.12
N LEU A 119 -12.43 -7.59 -2.54
CA LEU A 119 -11.27 -7.82 -1.69
C LEU A 119 -10.75 -6.50 -1.08
N SER A 120 -10.53 -6.50 0.23
CA SER A 120 -9.84 -5.39 0.90
C SER A 120 -8.34 -5.50 0.64
N ILE A 121 -7.85 -4.74 -0.32
CA ILE A 121 -6.46 -4.82 -0.79
C ILE A 121 -5.52 -4.24 0.27
N GLU A 122 -4.61 -5.04 0.79
CA GLU A 122 -3.49 -4.59 1.64
C GLU A 122 -2.20 -4.45 0.82
N ASN A 123 -2.01 -5.30 -0.18
CA ASN A 123 -0.88 -5.25 -1.10
C ASN A 123 -1.23 -5.94 -2.43
N TYR A 124 -0.50 -5.61 -3.50
CA TYR A 124 -0.65 -6.27 -4.80
C TYR A 124 0.65 -6.24 -5.57
N GLN A 125 0.80 -7.13 -6.54
CA GLN A 125 1.94 -7.18 -7.47
C GLN A 125 1.50 -7.73 -8.82
N TRP A 126 2.23 -7.37 -9.86
CA TRP A 126 2.00 -7.81 -11.22
C TRP A 126 2.92 -8.99 -11.56
N SER A 127 2.49 -9.88 -12.46
CA SER A 127 3.38 -10.84 -13.09
C SER A 127 4.31 -10.14 -14.09
N GLU A 128 5.46 -10.74 -14.40
CA GLU A 128 6.45 -10.16 -15.33
C GLU A 128 5.84 -9.90 -16.74
N ASP A 129 4.93 -10.78 -17.19
CA ASP A 129 4.24 -10.66 -18.48
C ASP A 129 3.04 -9.71 -18.45
N GLY A 130 2.71 -9.14 -17.28
CA GLY A 130 1.60 -8.21 -17.08
C GLY A 130 0.20 -8.81 -17.25
N LYS A 131 0.06 -10.15 -17.26
CA LYS A 131 -1.24 -10.82 -17.46
C LYS A 131 -1.97 -11.19 -16.17
N TRP A 132 -1.25 -11.14 -15.05
CA TRP A 132 -1.77 -11.53 -13.76
C TRP A 132 -1.53 -10.45 -12.71
N ALA A 133 -2.47 -10.32 -11.79
CA ALA A 133 -2.29 -9.58 -10.56
C ALA A 133 -2.41 -10.53 -9.37
N LEU A 134 -1.51 -10.40 -8.40
CA LEU A 134 -1.52 -11.11 -7.13
C LEU A 134 -1.90 -10.13 -6.04
N ILE A 135 -3.00 -10.40 -5.35
CA ILE A 135 -3.62 -9.53 -4.35
C ILE A 135 -3.44 -10.13 -2.97
N PHE A 136 -2.93 -9.36 -2.02
CA PHE A 136 -2.83 -9.74 -0.61
C PHE A 136 -3.93 -9.06 0.20
N THR A 137 -4.62 -9.84 1.02
CA THR A 137 -5.74 -9.40 1.86
C THR A 137 -5.79 -10.20 3.16
N ASN A 138 -6.63 -9.79 4.11
CA ASN A 138 -6.82 -10.45 5.40
C ASN A 138 -5.52 -10.67 6.18
N GLY A 139 -4.58 -9.72 6.06
CA GLY A 139 -3.28 -9.82 6.67
C GLY A 139 -3.36 -9.96 8.20
N GLN A 140 -2.65 -10.94 8.74
CA GLN A 140 -2.50 -11.18 10.17
C GLN A 140 -1.10 -10.84 10.64
N LYS A 141 -1.01 -10.24 11.82
CA LYS A 141 0.26 -10.02 12.49
C LYS A 141 0.86 -11.35 12.91
N VAL A 142 2.10 -11.61 12.48
CA VAL A 142 2.88 -12.75 12.99
C VAL A 142 3.74 -12.27 14.16
N TRP A 143 4.61 -11.28 13.91
CA TRP A 143 5.36 -10.57 14.95
C TRP A 143 5.01 -9.07 14.91
N ARG A 144 5.82 -8.24 14.28
CA ARG A 144 5.54 -6.82 14.08
C ARG A 144 4.75 -6.55 12.79
N HIS A 145 5.00 -7.35 11.76
CA HIS A 145 4.43 -7.16 10.43
C HIS A 145 3.25 -8.08 10.16
N ARG A 146 2.37 -7.64 9.27
CA ARG A 146 1.28 -8.43 8.73
C ARG A 146 1.80 -9.24 7.55
N THR A 147 2.38 -10.40 7.82
CA THR A 147 3.07 -11.23 6.84
C THR A 147 2.31 -12.47 6.42
N ARG A 148 1.25 -12.82 7.13
CA ARG A 148 0.40 -13.97 6.85
C ARG A 148 -1.02 -13.50 6.52
N GLY A 149 -1.63 -14.08 5.50
CA GLY A 149 -2.97 -13.69 5.07
C GLY A 149 -3.47 -14.54 3.92
N ASP A 150 -4.39 -13.99 3.17
CA ASP A 150 -4.92 -14.59 1.96
C ASP A 150 -4.29 -13.95 0.73
N TYR A 151 -4.06 -14.78 -0.28
CA TYR A 151 -3.59 -14.33 -1.57
C TYR A 151 -4.57 -14.76 -2.66
N TRP A 152 -4.89 -13.83 -3.52
CA TRP A 152 -5.77 -14.03 -4.66
C TRP A 152 -5.04 -13.71 -5.95
N VAL A 153 -5.37 -14.43 -7.01
CA VAL A 153 -4.81 -14.20 -8.33
C VAL A 153 -5.93 -13.83 -9.28
N LEU A 154 -5.77 -12.70 -9.97
CA LEU A 154 -6.64 -12.24 -11.03
C LEU A 154 -5.93 -12.42 -12.37
N ASN A 155 -6.55 -13.14 -13.29
CA ASN A 155 -6.16 -13.17 -14.69
C ASN A 155 -6.77 -11.97 -15.42
N LEU A 156 -5.94 -11.07 -15.94
CA LEU A 156 -6.38 -9.82 -16.58
C LEU A 156 -6.90 -10.01 -18.01
N GLU A 157 -6.69 -11.17 -18.61
CA GLU A 157 -7.22 -11.49 -19.96
C GLU A 157 -8.61 -12.14 -19.88
N SER A 158 -8.89 -12.91 -18.83
CA SER A 158 -10.15 -13.66 -18.68
C SER A 158 -11.04 -13.19 -17.54
N ASP A 159 -10.59 -12.21 -16.75
CA ASP A 159 -11.24 -11.70 -15.52
C ASP A 159 -11.49 -12.79 -14.46
N SER A 160 -10.72 -13.89 -14.51
CA SER A 160 -10.84 -14.98 -13.55
C SER A 160 -10.10 -14.65 -12.26
N LEU A 161 -10.84 -14.51 -11.16
CA LEU A 161 -10.32 -14.28 -9.80
C LEU A 161 -10.44 -15.58 -8.99
N TYR A 162 -9.37 -16.02 -8.34
CA TYR A 162 -9.39 -17.17 -7.45
C TYR A 162 -8.37 -17.03 -6.30
N GLN A 163 -8.66 -17.69 -5.17
CA GLN A 163 -7.76 -17.72 -4.01
C GLN A 163 -6.68 -18.79 -4.21
N LEU A 164 -5.42 -18.46 -3.86
CA LEU A 164 -4.33 -19.43 -3.78
C LEU A 164 -4.47 -20.35 -2.57
N GLY A 165 -3.86 -21.53 -2.64
CA GLY A 165 -3.92 -22.57 -1.62
C GLY A 165 -4.62 -23.85 -2.09
N GLY A 166 -4.70 -24.03 -3.41
CA GLY A 166 -5.29 -25.19 -4.05
C GLY A 166 -6.82 -25.17 -4.07
N GLU A 167 -7.44 -26.36 -4.07
CA GLU A 167 -8.91 -26.51 -4.19
C GLU A 167 -9.66 -26.06 -2.93
N THR A 168 -9.04 -26.18 -1.76
CA THR A 168 -9.62 -25.82 -0.46
C THR A 168 -8.68 -24.90 0.32
N PRO A 169 -8.58 -23.62 -0.07
CA PRO A 169 -7.69 -22.68 0.61
C PRO A 169 -8.03 -22.57 2.10
N LYS A 170 -6.99 -22.55 2.94
CA LYS A 170 -7.12 -22.29 4.38
C LYS A 170 -6.98 -20.79 4.60
N GLU A 171 -7.96 -20.18 5.26
CA GLU A 171 -7.97 -18.75 5.55
C GLU A 171 -6.71 -18.30 6.29
N THR A 172 -6.20 -17.13 5.92
CA THR A 172 -5.09 -16.41 6.56
C THR A 172 -3.86 -17.26 6.83
N SER A 173 -3.52 -18.18 5.91
CA SER A 173 -2.46 -19.16 6.12
C SER A 173 -1.22 -18.97 5.27
N LEU A 174 -1.29 -18.18 4.20
CA LEU A 174 -0.20 -18.04 3.24
C LEU A 174 0.70 -16.85 3.60
N MET A 175 2.00 -16.98 3.28
CA MET A 175 3.00 -15.93 3.49
C MET A 175 3.86 -15.77 2.23
N PHE A 176 4.23 -14.52 1.92
CA PHE A 176 5.23 -14.15 0.93
C PHE A 176 5.00 -14.69 -0.48
N ALA A 177 3.73 -14.84 -0.89
CA ALA A 177 3.41 -15.30 -2.23
C ALA A 177 4.04 -14.38 -3.30
N LYS A 178 4.65 -14.98 -4.32
CA LYS A 178 5.28 -14.27 -5.44
C LYS A 178 5.28 -15.09 -6.71
N PHE A 179 5.10 -14.40 -7.83
CA PHE A 179 5.17 -15.02 -9.14
C PHE A 179 6.56 -15.59 -9.46
N SER A 180 6.58 -16.66 -10.25
CA SER A 180 7.80 -17.07 -10.94
C SER A 180 8.11 -16.07 -12.07
N PRO A 181 9.41 -15.85 -12.42
CA PRO A 181 9.79 -14.93 -13.50
C PRO A 181 9.15 -15.24 -14.86
N ASP A 182 8.82 -16.50 -15.14
CA ASP A 182 8.12 -16.90 -16.37
C ASP A 182 6.59 -16.71 -16.30
N SER A 183 6.07 -16.14 -15.21
CA SER A 183 4.65 -15.88 -14.99
C SER A 183 3.72 -17.10 -15.10
N GLN A 184 4.26 -18.32 -14.86
CA GLN A 184 3.49 -19.56 -14.93
C GLN A 184 3.05 -20.10 -13.56
N LYS A 185 3.70 -19.66 -12.49
CA LYS A 185 3.53 -20.20 -11.15
C LYS A 185 3.58 -19.12 -10.09
N VAL A 186 3.03 -19.44 -8.92
CA VAL A 186 3.22 -18.68 -7.68
C VAL A 186 3.83 -19.60 -6.63
N ALA A 187 4.87 -19.14 -5.92
CA ALA A 187 5.38 -19.82 -4.74
C ALA A 187 4.98 -19.05 -3.49
N TYR A 188 4.71 -19.76 -2.41
CA TYR A 188 4.36 -19.21 -1.11
C TYR A 188 4.81 -20.12 0.03
N VAL A 189 4.82 -19.60 1.25
CA VAL A 189 5.02 -20.37 2.47
C VAL A 189 3.68 -20.62 3.14
N GLN A 190 3.45 -21.82 3.61
CA GLN A 190 2.32 -22.23 4.45
C GLN A 190 2.80 -23.24 5.49
N ASP A 191 2.43 -23.05 6.75
CA ASP A 191 2.79 -23.93 7.86
C ASP A 191 4.29 -24.33 7.83
N ASN A 192 5.18 -23.31 7.67
CA ASN A 192 6.63 -23.44 7.59
C ASN A 192 7.18 -24.34 6.45
N ASN A 193 6.37 -24.55 5.41
CA ASN A 193 6.80 -25.23 4.19
C ASN A 193 6.59 -24.37 2.95
N ILE A 194 7.41 -24.60 1.92
CA ILE A 194 7.32 -23.90 0.65
C ILE A 194 6.47 -24.71 -0.31
N TYR A 195 5.53 -24.05 -0.94
CA TYR A 195 4.65 -24.61 -1.97
C TYR A 195 4.77 -23.83 -3.27
N VAL A 196 4.49 -24.50 -4.36
CA VAL A 196 4.36 -23.89 -5.69
C VAL A 196 3.01 -24.30 -6.28
N GLU A 197 2.26 -23.30 -6.73
CA GLU A 197 0.99 -23.49 -7.40
C GLU A 197 1.08 -23.02 -8.85
N THR A 198 0.60 -23.85 -9.79
CA THR A 198 0.56 -23.52 -11.21
C THR A 198 -0.65 -22.64 -11.49
N LEU A 199 -0.42 -21.45 -12.08
CA LEU A 199 -1.49 -20.49 -12.40
C LEU A 199 -2.57 -21.12 -13.30
N GLY A 200 -3.81 -20.82 -12.97
CA GLY A 200 -4.99 -21.30 -13.70
C GLY A 200 -5.37 -22.77 -13.48
N SER A 201 -4.55 -23.56 -12.78
CA SER A 201 -4.83 -24.99 -12.59
C SER A 201 -5.09 -25.40 -11.15
N LYS A 202 -4.79 -24.55 -10.17
CA LYS A 202 -4.83 -24.85 -8.73
C LYS A 202 -4.02 -26.07 -8.31
N ASN A 203 -3.11 -26.55 -9.17
CA ASN A 203 -2.21 -27.67 -8.84
C ASN A 203 -1.11 -27.17 -7.91
N VAL A 204 -1.08 -27.68 -6.70
CA VAL A 204 -0.11 -27.34 -5.66
C VAL A 204 0.92 -28.44 -5.51
N THR A 205 2.18 -28.06 -5.48
CA THR A 205 3.33 -28.95 -5.22
C THR A 205 4.06 -28.47 -3.98
N ALA A 206 4.21 -29.31 -2.97
CA ALA A 206 5.08 -29.05 -1.84
C ALA A 206 6.54 -29.23 -2.24
N LEU A 207 7.37 -28.20 -2.02
CA LEU A 207 8.81 -28.30 -2.23
C LEU A 207 9.55 -28.75 -0.98
N THR A 208 9.01 -28.43 0.20
CA THR A 208 9.50 -28.91 1.50
C THR A 208 8.35 -29.55 2.25
N THR A 209 8.64 -30.49 3.15
CA THR A 209 7.62 -31.25 3.91
C THR A 209 8.02 -31.47 5.37
N ASP A 210 9.15 -30.92 5.78
CA ASP A 210 9.74 -31.07 7.11
C ASP A 210 9.45 -29.86 8.03
N GLY A 211 8.70 -28.89 7.53
CA GLY A 211 8.27 -27.72 8.30
C GLY A 211 7.51 -28.13 9.56
N SER A 212 7.84 -27.50 10.69
CA SER A 212 7.28 -27.75 12.01
C SER A 212 7.37 -26.49 12.86
N ASP A 213 7.02 -26.56 14.15
CA ASP A 213 7.20 -25.44 15.08
C ASP A 213 8.67 -25.04 15.24
N THR A 214 9.62 -25.92 14.93
CA THR A 214 11.05 -25.69 15.08
C THR A 214 11.84 -25.71 13.77
N ILE A 215 11.30 -26.27 12.71
CA ILE A 215 11.90 -26.25 11.37
C ILE A 215 11.13 -25.28 10.50
N ILE A 216 11.78 -24.21 10.08
CA ILE A 216 11.15 -23.11 9.33
C ILE A 216 11.78 -23.05 7.94
N ASN A 217 10.98 -23.26 6.89
CA ASN A 217 11.41 -23.18 5.50
C ASN A 217 10.85 -21.94 4.82
N GLY A 218 11.70 -21.12 4.20
CA GLY A 218 11.31 -19.98 3.38
C GLY A 218 10.72 -18.78 4.15
N ASN A 219 10.82 -18.80 5.46
CA ASN A 219 10.42 -17.77 6.39
C ASN A 219 11.57 -17.54 7.38
N PHE A 220 11.48 -16.46 8.15
CA PHE A 220 12.44 -16.16 9.22
C PHE A 220 11.76 -16.14 10.57
N ASP A 221 12.56 -16.33 11.64
CA ASP A 221 12.13 -16.24 13.02
C ASP A 221 12.03 -14.78 13.49
N TRP A 222 11.60 -14.62 14.74
CA TRP A 222 11.46 -13.30 15.37
C TRP A 222 12.74 -12.46 15.37
N VAL A 223 13.90 -13.06 15.61
CA VAL A 223 15.19 -12.34 15.69
C VAL A 223 15.55 -11.71 14.33
N TYR A 224 15.37 -12.43 13.26
CA TYR A 224 15.65 -11.91 11.90
C TYR A 224 14.71 -10.76 11.52
N GLU A 225 13.41 -10.85 11.86
CA GLU A 225 12.48 -9.75 11.66
C GLU A 225 12.84 -8.54 12.52
N GLU A 226 13.12 -8.76 13.82
CA GLU A 226 13.33 -7.69 14.79
C GLU A 226 14.65 -6.94 14.57
N GLU A 227 15.76 -7.67 14.35
CA GLU A 227 17.10 -7.11 14.32
C GLU A 227 17.55 -6.74 12.89
N PHE A 228 17.04 -7.43 11.87
CA PHE A 228 17.51 -7.26 10.49
C PHE A 228 16.41 -6.80 9.53
N SER A 229 15.16 -6.68 9.97
CA SER A 229 13.99 -6.38 9.13
C SER A 229 13.83 -7.36 7.97
N ILE A 230 14.16 -8.65 8.19
CA ILE A 230 14.08 -9.72 7.20
C ILE A 230 12.94 -10.65 7.57
N THR A 231 11.96 -10.82 6.67
CA THR A 231 10.79 -11.68 6.87
C THR A 231 10.67 -12.76 5.83
N ASP A 232 10.98 -12.46 4.57
CA ASP A 232 10.77 -13.29 3.39
C ASP A 232 12.02 -14.09 3.03
N GLY A 233 11.98 -15.38 3.26
CA GLY A 233 13.13 -16.30 3.25
C GLY A 233 13.30 -17.12 1.97
N PHE A 234 12.67 -16.78 0.83
CA PHE A 234 12.92 -17.51 -0.41
C PHE A 234 12.90 -16.62 -1.66
N ARG A 235 13.57 -17.08 -2.73
CA ARG A 235 13.66 -16.39 -4.02
C ARG A 235 13.62 -17.37 -5.17
N TRP A 236 12.87 -17.02 -6.21
CA TRP A 236 12.92 -17.72 -7.49
C TRP A 236 14.29 -17.53 -8.17
N SER A 237 14.77 -18.56 -8.87
CA SER A 237 15.85 -18.37 -9.84
C SER A 237 15.33 -17.60 -11.06
N PRO A 238 16.20 -16.80 -11.74
CA PRO A 238 15.78 -16.00 -12.90
C PRO A 238 15.16 -16.81 -14.05
N ASN A 239 15.48 -18.10 -14.14
CA ASN A 239 14.93 -19.00 -15.15
C ASN A 239 13.71 -19.81 -14.68
N SER A 240 13.12 -19.46 -13.55
CA SER A 240 11.92 -20.10 -12.95
C SER A 240 12.05 -21.59 -12.64
N LYS A 241 13.25 -22.17 -12.66
CA LYS A 241 13.47 -23.63 -12.50
C LYS A 241 13.83 -24.05 -11.09
N ALA A 242 14.20 -23.12 -10.22
CA ALA A 242 14.62 -23.40 -8.87
C ALA A 242 14.18 -22.29 -7.91
N ILE A 243 14.10 -22.62 -6.64
CA ILE A 243 13.92 -21.68 -5.52
C ILE A 243 15.11 -21.85 -4.59
N ALA A 244 15.80 -20.76 -4.28
CA ALA A 244 16.73 -20.69 -3.16
C ALA A 244 15.94 -20.24 -1.90
N TYR A 245 16.19 -20.90 -0.76
CA TYR A 245 15.50 -20.57 0.47
C TYR A 245 16.39 -20.76 1.69
N TRP A 246 16.01 -20.11 2.78
CA TRP A 246 16.56 -20.31 4.10
C TRP A 246 15.76 -21.37 4.84
N GLN A 247 16.47 -22.29 5.48
CA GLN A 247 15.90 -23.21 6.47
C GLN A 247 16.52 -22.88 7.83
N LEU A 248 15.69 -22.66 8.82
CA LEU A 248 16.11 -22.44 10.20
C LEU A 248 15.72 -23.65 11.05
N ASP A 249 16.67 -24.16 11.86
CA ASP A 249 16.42 -25.18 12.85
C ASP A 249 16.51 -24.56 14.25
N GLN A 250 15.37 -24.42 14.91
CA GLN A 250 15.21 -23.87 16.24
C GLN A 250 15.07 -24.97 17.32
N SER A 251 15.31 -26.24 16.99
CA SER A 251 15.11 -27.35 17.93
C SER A 251 15.95 -27.26 19.19
N GLY A 252 17.08 -26.53 19.09
CA GLY A 252 17.99 -26.27 20.22
C GLY A 252 17.76 -24.93 20.95
N VAL A 253 16.72 -24.15 20.56
CA VAL A 253 16.45 -22.84 21.16
C VAL A 253 15.47 -23.00 22.32
N GLU A 254 15.85 -22.47 23.49
CA GLU A 254 14.96 -22.45 24.66
C GLU A 254 13.89 -21.35 24.53
N TYR A 255 12.66 -21.66 24.96
CA TYR A 255 11.55 -20.71 24.97
C TYR A 255 11.44 -20.03 26.33
N PHE A 256 11.37 -18.70 26.32
CA PHE A 256 11.00 -17.91 27.49
C PHE A 256 9.49 -17.63 27.46
N THR A 257 8.75 -18.17 28.46
CA THR A 257 7.32 -17.95 28.56
C THR A 257 7.02 -16.59 29.19
N MET A 258 6.38 -15.72 28.42
CA MET A 258 5.83 -14.46 28.93
C MET A 258 4.36 -14.65 29.30
N ILE A 259 4.00 -14.29 30.54
CA ILE A 259 2.63 -14.40 31.02
C ILE A 259 1.85 -13.15 30.56
N ASN A 260 0.73 -13.37 29.85
CA ASN A 260 -0.18 -12.28 29.50
C ASN A 260 -1.21 -12.08 30.62
N ASN A 261 -0.98 -11.10 31.49
CA ASN A 261 -1.86 -10.80 32.61
C ASN A 261 -3.14 -10.03 32.22
N THR A 262 -3.32 -9.67 30.94
CA THR A 262 -4.49 -8.91 30.48
C THR A 262 -5.58 -9.79 29.91
N ASP A 263 -5.28 -11.05 29.59
CA ASP A 263 -6.18 -11.99 28.93
C ASP A 263 -6.82 -12.96 29.91
N SER A 264 -6.01 -13.61 30.75
CA SER A 264 -6.52 -14.47 31.82
C SER A 264 -5.58 -14.48 33.03
N LEU A 265 -6.13 -14.85 34.21
CA LEU A 265 -5.31 -15.03 35.43
C LEU A 265 -4.43 -16.28 35.35
N TYR A 266 -4.79 -17.22 34.49
CA TYR A 266 -4.06 -18.46 34.24
C TYR A 266 -3.92 -18.65 32.75
N PRO A 267 -2.70 -18.83 32.23
CA PRO A 267 -2.45 -19.09 30.81
C PRO A 267 -2.97 -20.45 30.37
#